data_d51611f7d20dd8d4e03db9c2b878cdd7
#
_entry.id   d51611f7d20dd8d4e03db9c2b878cdd7
#
_cell.length_a   1.000
_cell.length_b   1.000
_cell.length_c   1.000
_cell.angle_alpha   90.00
_cell.angle_beta   90.00
_cell.angle_gamma   90.00
#
_symmetry.space_group_name_H-M   'P 1'
#
loop_
_entity.id
_entity.type
_entity.pdbx_description
1 polymer ?
#
loop_
_entity_poly.entity_id
_entity_poly.type
_entity_poly.pdbx_seq_one_letter_code
_entity_poly.pdbx_strand_id
1 'polypeptide(L)'
;MKKQTQAIHLEYERRDAYDSLSVPVYNTLAYEFDNAAIMSEAFTDKIKAPDYSRVENPTVTNLERRVAALTDAAHATAFNSGMAAISNTLMSLAAQGKNIVTSKHLFGNTYTLLVATLRRFGVKVRLRDLTNIEAVREAIDDDTCCVFLEILTNPQLEVADLKAISEVAHEKNVPLVVDSTVIPFTQFSAKSLGVDIEVVSSSKYVSGGATSLGGLVIDYGTPYNGDFAKRLYGEMLFNFGAYMTPQVAYMQTIGLETLDARYRVQSSNALELAKKLRTLPQIQYVNYIGLEDNPYHELAQRQFGKTAGAMICIDLESKEACFNFLNNLKLIHRATNLFDNRSLAIHPASTIFGAFSENMRRSMDVKDTTIRLSIGLEDVDDLFEDIKQAVESL
;
A
#
# COMPACT_ATOMS: atom_id res chain seq x y z
N MET A 1 -7.26 19.24 -14.24
CA MET A 1 -7.59 17.97 -14.93
C MET A 1 -8.08 16.94 -13.89
N LYS A 2 -8.93 15.97 -14.29
CA LYS A 2 -9.25 14.83 -13.41
C LYS A 2 -8.04 13.92 -13.27
N LYS A 3 -7.90 13.22 -12.14
CA LYS A 3 -6.74 12.37 -11.82
C LYS A 3 -6.36 11.38 -12.93
N GLN A 4 -7.32 10.68 -13.54
CA GLN A 4 -7.05 9.74 -14.64
C GLN A 4 -6.44 10.42 -15.87
N THR A 5 -6.95 11.59 -16.28
CA THR A 5 -6.37 12.37 -17.38
C THR A 5 -4.96 12.86 -17.00
N GLN A 6 -4.78 13.29 -15.75
CA GLN A 6 -3.49 13.72 -15.23
C GLN A 6 -2.47 12.58 -15.21
N ALA A 7 -2.87 11.36 -14.82
CA ALA A 7 -2.00 10.18 -14.83
C ALA A 7 -1.40 9.88 -16.21
N ILE A 8 -2.17 10.16 -17.29
CA ILE A 8 -1.74 9.93 -18.68
C ILE A 8 -0.96 11.13 -19.24
N HIS A 9 -1.43 12.35 -18.96
CA HIS A 9 -0.96 13.57 -19.62
C HIS A 9 -0.07 14.45 -18.73
N LEU A 10 0.39 13.98 -17.57
CA LEU A 10 1.36 14.75 -16.80
C LEU A 10 2.60 14.95 -17.66
N GLU A 11 2.96 16.20 -17.87
CA GLU A 11 4.07 16.57 -18.73
C GLU A 11 5.38 15.95 -18.23
N TYR A 12 5.99 15.20 -19.10
CA TYR A 12 7.39 14.80 -19.03
C TYR A 12 8.23 15.95 -19.61
N GLU A 13 9.26 16.39 -18.92
CA GLU A 13 10.22 17.32 -19.49
C GLU A 13 10.92 16.64 -20.68
N ARG A 14 10.53 17.01 -21.90
CA ARG A 14 11.10 16.48 -23.13
C ARG A 14 12.51 17.03 -23.30
N ARG A 15 13.47 16.31 -22.75
CA ARG A 15 14.90 16.64 -22.85
C ARG A 15 15.72 15.61 -23.61
N ASP A 16 15.08 14.57 -24.13
CA ASP A 16 15.78 13.61 -24.98
C ASP A 16 15.88 14.12 -26.42
N ALA A 17 16.91 13.64 -27.14
CA ALA A 17 17.22 14.10 -28.50
C ALA A 17 16.15 13.76 -29.55
N TYR A 18 15.14 12.98 -29.20
CA TYR A 18 14.12 12.47 -30.12
C TYR A 18 12.70 12.93 -29.79
N ASP A 19 12.53 13.77 -28.79
CA ASP A 19 11.21 14.26 -28.33
C ASP A 19 10.21 13.10 -28.09
N SER A 20 10.64 12.04 -27.46
CA SER A 20 9.80 10.86 -27.23
C SER A 20 8.55 11.18 -26.40
N LEU A 21 7.41 10.59 -26.78
CA LEU A 21 6.14 10.82 -26.08
C LEU A 21 6.14 10.21 -24.68
N SER A 22 6.76 9.03 -24.54
CA SER A 22 6.95 8.35 -23.25
C SER A 22 8.35 8.61 -22.73
N VAL A 23 8.50 8.70 -21.39
CA VAL A 23 9.83 8.85 -20.79
C VAL A 23 10.74 7.68 -21.21
N PRO A 24 11.97 7.94 -21.69
CA PRO A 24 12.92 6.88 -21.99
C PRO A 24 13.37 6.13 -20.75
N VAL A 25 13.77 4.88 -20.93
CA VAL A 25 14.42 4.11 -19.85
C VAL A 25 15.91 4.41 -19.85
N TYR A 26 16.34 5.25 -18.90
CA TYR A 26 17.75 5.58 -18.70
C TYR A 26 18.47 4.48 -17.94
N ASN A 27 18.86 3.45 -18.66
CA ASN A 27 19.54 2.28 -18.09
C ASN A 27 21.06 2.51 -17.97
N THR A 28 21.45 3.47 -17.15
CA THR A 28 22.83 3.80 -16.86
C THR A 28 23.08 3.91 -15.36
N LEU A 29 24.32 3.74 -14.90
CA LEU A 29 24.69 3.94 -13.50
C LEU A 29 25.21 5.34 -13.22
N ALA A 30 25.96 5.91 -14.14
CA ALA A 30 26.66 7.19 -13.97
C ALA A 30 26.36 8.12 -15.14
N TYR A 31 26.59 9.40 -14.90
CA TYR A 31 26.37 10.48 -15.86
C TYR A 31 27.67 11.27 -16.02
N GLU A 32 27.96 11.72 -17.25
CA GLU A 32 29.13 12.55 -17.54
C GLU A 32 28.79 14.03 -17.38
N PHE A 33 29.75 14.79 -16.88
CA PHE A 33 29.67 16.24 -16.72
C PHE A 33 30.64 16.94 -17.65
N ASP A 34 30.28 18.09 -18.19
CA ASP A 34 31.10 18.86 -19.12
C ASP A 34 32.47 19.25 -18.53
N ASN A 35 32.53 19.45 -17.22
CA ASN A 35 33.78 19.77 -16.50
C ASN A 35 33.65 19.49 -14.99
N ALA A 36 34.80 19.49 -14.31
CA ALA A 36 34.87 19.18 -12.88
C ALA A 36 34.17 20.20 -11.98
N ALA A 37 34.00 21.45 -12.39
CA ALA A 37 33.28 22.46 -11.61
C ALA A 37 31.79 22.15 -11.58
N ILE A 38 31.19 21.86 -12.74
CA ILE A 38 29.78 21.44 -12.86
C ILE A 38 29.53 20.15 -12.07
N MET A 39 30.45 19.16 -12.19
CA MET A 39 30.37 17.93 -11.38
C MET A 39 30.36 18.24 -9.88
N SER A 40 31.26 19.12 -9.40
CA SER A 40 31.31 19.51 -7.99
C SER A 40 30.00 20.23 -7.54
N GLU A 41 29.41 21.04 -8.40
CA GLU A 41 28.13 21.71 -8.10
C GLU A 41 26.96 20.74 -8.01
N ALA A 42 26.92 19.72 -8.87
CA ALA A 42 25.92 18.64 -8.81
C ALA A 42 26.02 17.86 -7.49
N PHE A 43 27.23 17.40 -7.12
CA PHE A 43 27.50 16.65 -5.89
C PHE A 43 27.31 17.45 -4.58
N THR A 44 27.18 18.76 -4.69
CA THR A 44 26.92 19.67 -3.54
C THR A 44 25.53 20.30 -3.59
N ASP A 45 24.61 19.76 -4.37
CA ASP A 45 23.20 20.21 -4.55
C ASP A 45 23.05 21.68 -4.98
N LYS A 46 24.09 22.28 -5.54
CA LYS A 46 24.03 23.65 -6.08
C LYS A 46 23.33 23.70 -7.43
N ILE A 47 23.39 22.63 -8.18
CA ILE A 47 22.63 22.41 -9.41
C ILE A 47 21.91 21.06 -9.33
N LYS A 48 20.73 20.98 -9.96
CA LYS A 48 20.01 19.71 -10.10
C LYS A 48 20.46 18.99 -11.37
N ALA A 49 21.22 17.93 -11.19
CA ALA A 49 21.64 17.05 -12.27
C ALA A 49 21.83 15.63 -11.71
N PRO A 50 21.40 14.59 -12.43
CA PRO A 50 21.64 13.24 -11.99
C PRO A 50 23.15 12.94 -11.98
N ASP A 51 23.63 12.31 -10.93
CA ASP A 51 25.03 11.94 -10.75
C ASP A 51 25.23 10.43 -10.75
N TYR A 52 24.34 9.70 -10.05
CA TYR A 52 24.40 8.27 -9.91
C TYR A 52 22.98 7.67 -9.76
N SER A 53 22.64 6.67 -10.60
CA SER A 53 21.26 6.18 -10.71
C SER A 53 20.66 5.53 -9.46
N ARG A 54 21.47 5.14 -8.46
CA ARG A 54 20.94 4.73 -7.15
C ARG A 54 20.29 5.89 -6.40
N VAL A 55 20.79 7.08 -6.64
CA VAL A 55 20.34 8.33 -6.01
C VAL A 55 19.26 8.97 -6.84
N GLU A 56 19.58 9.32 -8.09
CA GLU A 56 18.66 9.96 -9.01
C GLU A 56 18.76 9.34 -10.41
N ASN A 57 17.60 8.96 -10.96
CA ASN A 57 17.50 8.47 -12.32
C ASN A 57 16.29 9.11 -13.00
N PRO A 58 16.42 9.72 -14.20
CA PRO A 58 15.33 10.46 -14.84
C PRO A 58 14.04 9.65 -15.05
N THR A 59 14.13 8.33 -15.29
CA THR A 59 12.96 7.46 -15.42
C THR A 59 12.24 7.29 -14.08
N VAL A 60 13.00 7.12 -12.98
CA VAL A 60 12.44 6.99 -11.63
C VAL A 60 11.83 8.32 -11.17
N THR A 61 12.57 9.42 -11.35
CA THR A 61 12.10 10.77 -11.03
C THR A 61 10.81 11.13 -11.75
N ASN A 62 10.62 10.67 -13.00
CA ASN A 62 9.35 10.87 -13.71
C ASN A 62 8.17 10.16 -13.02
N LEU A 63 8.35 8.91 -12.54
CA LEU A 63 7.32 8.20 -11.77
C LEU A 63 7.00 8.95 -10.47
N GLU A 64 8.04 9.36 -9.72
CA GLU A 64 7.89 10.10 -8.46
C GLU A 64 7.14 11.42 -8.65
N ARG A 65 7.48 12.20 -9.67
CA ARG A 65 6.78 13.45 -10.02
C ARG A 65 5.32 13.22 -10.39
N ARG A 66 5.01 12.14 -11.13
CA ARG A 66 3.63 11.77 -11.47
C ARG A 66 2.83 11.44 -10.21
N VAL A 67 3.40 10.64 -9.31
CA VAL A 67 2.74 10.28 -8.05
C VAL A 67 2.51 11.51 -7.18
N ALA A 68 3.52 12.36 -7.00
CA ALA A 68 3.39 13.60 -6.23
C ALA A 68 2.30 14.52 -6.79
N ALA A 69 2.25 14.70 -8.12
CA ALA A 69 1.23 15.53 -8.76
C ALA A 69 -0.19 14.94 -8.63
N LEU A 70 -0.36 13.61 -8.73
CA LEU A 70 -1.66 12.94 -8.60
C LEU A 70 -2.21 13.01 -7.18
N THR A 71 -1.34 13.11 -6.19
CA THR A 71 -1.71 13.11 -4.76
C THR A 71 -1.69 14.50 -4.13
N ASP A 72 -1.26 15.53 -4.86
CA ASP A 72 -1.00 16.88 -4.34
C ASP A 72 0.00 16.84 -3.16
N ALA A 73 1.01 15.99 -3.29
CA ALA A 73 2.08 15.82 -2.31
C ALA A 73 3.24 16.78 -2.57
N ALA A 74 4.01 17.08 -1.53
CA ALA A 74 5.25 17.83 -1.64
C ALA A 74 6.35 17.00 -2.31
N HIS A 75 6.43 15.72 -1.94
CA HIS A 75 7.41 14.78 -2.47
C HIS A 75 6.83 13.39 -2.62
N ALA A 76 7.37 12.61 -3.56
CA ALA A 76 7.21 11.17 -3.61
C ALA A 76 8.58 10.53 -3.83
N THR A 77 8.85 9.40 -3.18
CA THR A 77 10.12 8.66 -3.28
C THR A 77 9.82 7.20 -3.60
N ALA A 78 10.49 6.66 -4.62
CA ALA A 78 10.31 5.31 -5.08
C ALA A 78 11.36 4.35 -4.48
N PHE A 79 10.88 3.19 -4.03
CA PHE A 79 11.64 2.12 -3.43
C PHE A 79 11.47 0.81 -4.20
N ASN A 80 12.39 -0.14 -4.03
CA ASN A 80 12.36 -1.44 -4.70
C ASN A 80 11.26 -2.39 -4.18
N SER A 81 10.59 -2.07 -3.08
CA SER A 81 9.48 -2.87 -2.53
C SER A 81 8.63 -2.07 -1.54
N GLY A 82 7.38 -2.51 -1.30
CA GLY A 82 6.52 -1.93 -0.26
C GLY A 82 7.15 -2.02 1.14
N MET A 83 7.81 -3.15 1.46
CA MET A 83 8.50 -3.28 2.75
C MET A 83 9.69 -2.32 2.88
N ALA A 84 10.39 -2.01 1.78
CA ALA A 84 11.43 -0.99 1.79
C ALA A 84 10.83 0.42 2.02
N ALA A 85 9.70 0.73 1.40
CA ALA A 85 8.99 1.99 1.65
C ALA A 85 8.58 2.11 3.13
N ILE A 86 7.95 1.07 3.70
CA ILE A 86 7.53 1.06 5.12
C ILE A 86 8.76 1.16 6.05
N SER A 87 9.77 0.31 5.86
CA SER A 87 10.93 0.28 6.78
C SER A 87 11.73 1.57 6.75
N ASN A 88 11.99 2.13 5.57
CA ASN A 88 12.72 3.39 5.45
C ASN A 88 11.91 4.57 6.02
N THR A 89 10.58 4.59 5.83
CA THR A 89 9.69 5.59 6.44
C THR A 89 9.76 5.54 7.95
N LEU A 90 9.54 4.35 8.54
CA LEU A 90 9.53 4.21 10.00
C LEU A 90 10.91 4.49 10.61
N MET A 91 12.00 4.09 9.97
CA MET A 91 13.37 4.38 10.43
C MET A 91 13.75 5.86 10.28
N SER A 92 13.17 6.58 9.31
CA SER A 92 13.35 8.04 9.19
C SER A 92 12.71 8.82 10.33
N LEU A 93 11.64 8.29 10.91
CA LEU A 93 10.89 8.93 12.01
C LEU A 93 11.36 8.47 13.39
N ALA A 94 11.71 7.18 13.51
CA ALA A 94 12.03 6.55 14.78
C ALA A 94 13.50 6.76 15.20
N ALA A 95 13.70 6.79 16.50
CA ALA A 95 15.03 6.76 17.14
C ALA A 95 14.99 5.85 18.38
N GLN A 96 16.17 5.51 18.93
CA GLN A 96 16.28 4.76 20.16
C GLN A 96 15.49 5.47 21.29
N GLY A 97 14.66 4.71 21.99
CA GLY A 97 13.82 5.21 23.10
C GLY A 97 12.42 5.67 22.66
N LYS A 98 12.25 6.06 21.40
CA LYS A 98 10.96 6.49 20.84
C LYS A 98 9.98 5.33 20.68
N ASN A 99 8.71 5.66 20.49
CA ASN A 99 7.65 4.68 20.28
C ASN A 99 6.80 5.00 19.04
N ILE A 100 6.21 3.94 18.50
CA ILE A 100 5.24 3.97 17.40
C ILE A 100 3.91 3.45 17.94
N VAL A 101 2.83 4.23 17.79
CA VAL A 101 1.46 3.78 18.08
C VAL A 101 0.89 3.14 16.81
N THR A 102 0.35 1.92 16.92
CA THR A 102 -0.15 1.17 15.78
C THR A 102 -1.20 0.13 16.18
N SER A 103 -1.84 -0.50 15.17
CA SER A 103 -2.77 -1.60 15.34
C SER A 103 -2.06 -2.96 15.47
N LYS A 104 -2.78 -3.94 16.01
CA LYS A 104 -2.43 -5.37 15.87
C LYS A 104 -2.83 -5.93 14.50
N HIS A 105 -3.74 -5.27 13.77
CA HIS A 105 -4.23 -5.64 12.46
C HIS A 105 -3.35 -5.02 11.38
N LEU A 106 -2.21 -5.66 11.13
CA LEU A 106 -1.23 -5.26 10.12
C LEU A 106 -0.85 -6.47 9.27
N PHE A 107 -0.36 -6.19 8.07
CA PHE A 107 0.32 -7.20 7.27
C PHE A 107 1.44 -7.87 8.09
N GLY A 108 1.54 -9.21 8.03
CA GLY A 108 2.41 -9.98 8.92
C GLY A 108 3.87 -9.52 8.96
N ASN A 109 4.44 -9.12 7.80
CA ASN A 109 5.82 -8.61 7.77
C ASN A 109 5.94 -7.22 8.40
N THR A 110 4.96 -6.35 8.23
CA THR A 110 4.92 -5.04 8.89
C THR A 110 4.83 -5.19 10.40
N TYR A 111 3.98 -6.10 10.88
CA TYR A 111 3.91 -6.44 12.29
C TYR A 111 5.26 -6.91 12.82
N THR A 112 5.89 -7.87 12.13
CA THR A 112 7.21 -8.40 12.54
C THR A 112 8.31 -7.34 12.49
N LEU A 113 8.30 -6.47 11.47
CA LEU A 113 9.22 -5.32 11.40
C LEU A 113 9.14 -4.47 12.67
N LEU A 114 7.91 -4.12 13.08
CA LEU A 114 7.66 -3.28 14.26
C LEU A 114 8.06 -3.99 15.56
N VAL A 115 7.47 -5.16 15.85
CA VAL A 115 7.58 -5.78 17.19
C VAL A 115 8.88 -6.57 17.40
N ALA A 116 9.58 -6.95 16.33
CA ALA A 116 10.82 -7.73 16.44
C ALA A 116 12.04 -6.96 15.90
N THR A 117 11.98 -6.46 14.66
CA THR A 117 13.16 -5.86 14.02
C THR A 117 13.50 -4.51 14.63
N LEU A 118 12.57 -3.55 14.65
CA LEU A 118 12.80 -2.20 15.18
C LEU A 118 13.06 -2.20 16.70
N ARG A 119 12.49 -3.18 17.42
CA ARG A 119 12.77 -3.37 18.84
C ARG A 119 14.26 -3.58 19.13
N ARG A 120 15.01 -4.23 18.22
CA ARG A 120 16.47 -4.42 18.37
C ARG A 120 17.24 -3.11 18.29
N PHE A 121 16.65 -2.09 17.69
CA PHE A 121 17.20 -0.73 17.61
C PHE A 121 16.64 0.20 18.70
N GLY A 122 15.97 -0.37 19.70
CA GLY A 122 15.45 0.38 20.85
C GLY A 122 14.15 1.14 20.60
N VAL A 123 13.45 0.89 19.47
CA VAL A 123 12.14 1.46 19.19
C VAL A 123 11.07 0.64 19.90
N LYS A 124 10.18 1.30 20.62
CA LYS A 124 9.04 0.67 21.30
C LYS A 124 7.82 0.68 20.40
N VAL A 125 6.91 -0.29 20.58
CA VAL A 125 5.66 -0.36 19.82
C VAL A 125 4.48 -0.45 20.78
N ARG A 126 3.48 0.38 20.56
CA ARG A 126 2.23 0.44 21.33
C ARG A 126 1.08 -0.03 20.47
N LEU A 127 0.71 -1.29 20.63
CA LEU A 127 -0.43 -1.87 19.93
C LEU A 127 -1.74 -1.39 20.60
N ARG A 128 -2.64 -0.82 19.80
CA ARG A 128 -3.96 -0.33 20.22
C ARG A 128 -5.02 -0.71 19.20
N ASP A 129 -6.26 -0.70 19.66
CA ASP A 129 -7.40 -0.69 18.77
C ASP A 129 -7.56 0.71 18.18
N LEU A 130 -7.26 0.88 16.91
CA LEU A 130 -7.29 2.18 16.23
C LEU A 130 -8.69 2.58 15.78
N THR A 131 -9.71 1.74 15.98
CA THR A 131 -11.12 2.13 15.86
C THR A 131 -11.62 2.87 17.12
N ASN A 132 -10.89 2.75 18.23
CA ASN A 132 -11.15 3.47 19.47
C ASN A 132 -10.23 4.69 19.59
N ILE A 133 -10.76 5.87 19.28
CA ILE A 133 -10.01 7.13 19.23
C ILE A 133 -9.41 7.52 20.60
N GLU A 134 -10.11 7.25 21.71
CA GLU A 134 -9.57 7.54 23.04
C GLU A 134 -8.39 6.62 23.38
N ALA A 135 -8.42 5.36 22.97
CA ALA A 135 -7.28 4.45 23.14
C ALA A 135 -6.05 4.93 22.34
N VAL A 136 -6.25 5.55 21.16
CA VAL A 136 -5.19 6.20 20.40
C VAL A 136 -4.64 7.42 21.14
N ARG A 137 -5.52 8.29 21.63
CA ARG A 137 -5.16 9.51 22.41
C ARG A 137 -4.31 9.18 23.62
N GLU A 138 -4.71 8.19 24.39
CA GLU A 138 -3.99 7.73 25.59
C GLU A 138 -2.63 7.08 25.28
N ALA A 139 -2.51 6.51 24.07
CA ALA A 139 -1.27 5.85 23.67
C ALA A 139 -0.18 6.83 23.22
N ILE A 140 -0.53 8.04 22.82
CA ILE A 140 0.41 9.05 22.32
C ILE A 140 1.02 9.82 23.48
N ASP A 141 2.36 9.84 23.58
CA ASP A 141 3.11 10.62 24.55
C ASP A 141 4.30 11.37 23.87
N ASP A 142 5.13 12.04 24.67
CA ASP A 142 6.27 12.84 24.18
C ASP A 142 7.36 12.02 23.47
N ASP A 143 7.36 10.71 23.66
CA ASP A 143 8.26 9.78 22.97
C ASP A 143 7.64 9.18 21.68
N THR A 144 6.39 9.48 21.38
CA THR A 144 5.74 8.97 20.17
C THR A 144 6.27 9.68 18.93
N CYS A 145 6.84 8.92 17.99
CA CYS A 145 7.40 9.47 16.76
C CYS A 145 6.42 9.42 15.57
N CYS A 146 5.45 8.52 15.59
CA CYS A 146 4.33 8.49 14.63
C CYS A 146 3.20 7.59 15.11
N VAL A 147 2.01 7.82 14.53
CA VAL A 147 0.93 6.83 14.48
C VAL A 147 1.02 6.16 13.11
N PHE A 148 1.08 4.83 13.06
CA PHE A 148 1.16 4.04 11.82
C PHE A 148 -0.02 3.07 11.71
N LEU A 149 -0.68 3.00 10.54
CA LEU A 149 -1.78 2.08 10.31
C LEU A 149 -1.96 1.71 8.83
N GLU A 150 -2.68 0.62 8.57
CA GLU A 150 -3.25 0.29 7.27
C GLU A 150 -4.65 0.90 7.18
N ILE A 151 -4.95 1.64 6.11
CA ILE A 151 -6.26 2.31 5.95
C ILE A 151 -7.43 1.33 5.80
N LEU A 152 -7.14 0.13 5.32
CA LEU A 152 -8.00 -1.04 5.25
C LEU A 152 -7.14 -2.27 5.55
N THR A 153 -7.43 -2.95 6.65
CA THR A 153 -6.60 -4.04 7.14
C THR A 153 -6.76 -5.32 6.31
N ASN A 154 -5.72 -6.13 6.26
CA ASN A 154 -5.67 -7.38 5.51
C ASN A 154 -5.29 -8.55 6.47
N PRO A 155 -6.17 -9.54 6.71
CA PRO A 155 -7.43 -9.83 5.97
C PRO A 155 -8.71 -9.34 6.66
N GLN A 156 -8.65 -8.63 7.78
CA GLN A 156 -9.81 -8.33 8.63
C GLN A 156 -10.80 -7.36 7.96
N LEU A 157 -10.35 -6.54 6.99
CA LEU A 157 -11.13 -5.51 6.30
C LEU A 157 -11.72 -4.46 7.26
N GLU A 158 -10.96 -4.14 8.30
CA GLU A 158 -11.28 -3.06 9.24
C GLU A 158 -10.84 -1.71 8.66
N VAL A 159 -11.65 -0.69 8.81
CA VAL A 159 -11.38 0.66 8.33
C VAL A 159 -11.17 1.59 9.53
N ALA A 160 -10.03 2.28 9.56
CA ALA A 160 -9.75 3.30 10.56
C ALA A 160 -10.30 4.67 10.15
N ASP A 161 -10.80 5.47 11.11
CA ASP A 161 -11.19 6.86 10.84
C ASP A 161 -9.94 7.75 10.79
N LEU A 162 -9.42 7.94 9.58
CA LEU A 162 -8.17 8.66 9.35
C LEU A 162 -8.22 10.10 9.86
N LYS A 163 -9.36 10.78 9.65
CA LYS A 163 -9.51 12.16 10.08
C LYS A 163 -9.51 12.29 11.60
N ALA A 164 -10.26 11.44 12.29
CA ALA A 164 -10.30 11.46 13.74
C ALA A 164 -8.94 11.09 14.37
N ILE A 165 -8.23 10.11 13.78
CA ILE A 165 -6.88 9.73 14.25
C ILE A 165 -5.88 10.86 13.98
N SER A 166 -5.93 11.51 12.82
CA SER A 166 -5.02 12.62 12.51
C SER A 166 -5.20 13.78 13.47
N GLU A 167 -6.44 14.15 13.81
CA GLU A 167 -6.74 15.21 14.76
C GLU A 167 -6.09 14.94 16.13
N VAL A 168 -6.25 13.72 16.63
CA VAL A 168 -5.64 13.29 17.92
C VAL A 168 -4.10 13.27 17.85
N ALA A 169 -3.52 12.79 16.76
CA ALA A 169 -2.07 12.76 16.57
C ALA A 169 -1.49 14.19 16.50
N HIS A 170 -2.14 15.06 15.74
CA HIS A 170 -1.71 16.44 15.56
C HIS A 170 -1.84 17.31 16.83
N GLU A 171 -2.81 17.03 17.73
CA GLU A 171 -2.87 17.66 19.06
C GLU A 171 -1.55 17.48 19.86
N LYS A 172 -0.80 16.41 19.55
CA LYS A 172 0.47 16.06 20.17
C LYS A 172 1.69 16.32 19.27
N ASN A 173 1.50 16.98 18.13
CA ASN A 173 2.53 17.19 17.11
C ASN A 173 3.17 15.88 16.59
N VAL A 174 2.37 14.82 16.49
CA VAL A 174 2.79 13.50 16.01
C VAL A 174 2.23 13.28 14.61
N PRO A 175 3.07 12.88 13.61
CA PRO A 175 2.59 12.61 12.26
C PRO A 175 1.78 11.31 12.18
N LEU A 176 0.75 11.34 11.30
CA LEU A 176 0.00 10.17 10.88
C LEU A 176 0.61 9.57 9.61
N VAL A 177 1.07 8.34 9.69
CA VAL A 177 1.61 7.54 8.59
C VAL A 177 0.63 6.43 8.25
N VAL A 178 0.23 6.33 6.99
CA VAL A 178 -0.72 5.29 6.57
C VAL A 178 -0.16 4.42 5.45
N ASP A 179 -0.49 3.13 5.48
CA ASP A 179 -0.34 2.23 4.33
C ASP A 179 -1.67 2.16 3.57
N SER A 180 -1.69 2.68 2.35
CA SER A 180 -2.86 2.73 1.48
C SER A 180 -2.83 1.70 0.34
N THR A 181 -2.03 0.67 0.47
CA THR A 181 -1.84 -0.35 -0.58
C THR A 181 -3.15 -0.95 -1.09
N VAL A 182 -4.16 -1.10 -0.22
CA VAL A 182 -5.43 -1.78 -0.53
C VAL A 182 -6.44 -0.88 -1.26
N ILE A 183 -6.38 0.43 -1.05
CA ILE A 183 -7.18 1.43 -1.78
C ILE A 183 -6.19 2.37 -2.49
N PRO A 184 -6.19 2.44 -3.83
CA PRO A 184 -5.23 3.27 -4.54
C PRO A 184 -5.33 4.76 -4.17
N PHE A 185 -4.20 5.43 -4.04
CA PHE A 185 -4.08 6.87 -3.76
C PHE A 185 -4.77 7.77 -4.79
N THR A 186 -5.12 7.23 -5.97
CA THR A 186 -5.91 7.95 -6.98
C THR A 186 -7.39 8.05 -6.63
N GLN A 187 -7.90 7.20 -5.73
CA GLN A 187 -9.33 7.09 -5.40
C GLN A 187 -9.78 8.02 -4.29
N PHE A 188 -8.88 8.48 -3.45
CA PHE A 188 -9.18 9.37 -2.32
C PHE A 188 -8.10 10.44 -2.17
N SER A 189 -8.23 11.31 -1.18
CA SER A 189 -7.20 12.30 -0.86
C SER A 189 -6.75 12.10 0.59
N ALA A 190 -5.65 11.39 0.77
CA ALA A 190 -5.07 11.17 2.09
C ALA A 190 -4.74 12.50 2.80
N LYS A 191 -4.20 13.48 2.05
CA LYS A 191 -3.93 14.84 2.54
C LYS A 191 -5.18 15.50 3.16
N SER A 192 -6.35 15.39 2.51
CA SER A 192 -7.60 15.99 3.03
C SER A 192 -8.14 15.32 4.29
N LEU A 193 -7.69 14.11 4.57
CA LEU A 193 -8.00 13.34 5.78
C LEU A 193 -6.96 13.52 6.89
N GLY A 194 -6.00 14.44 6.69
CA GLY A 194 -4.98 14.76 7.69
C GLY A 194 -3.80 13.78 7.72
N VAL A 195 -3.64 12.95 6.71
CA VAL A 195 -2.47 12.08 6.59
C VAL A 195 -1.23 12.89 6.24
N ASP A 196 -0.13 12.64 6.93
CA ASP A 196 1.13 13.35 6.75
C ASP A 196 2.05 12.61 5.78
N ILE A 197 2.08 11.28 5.89
CA ILE A 197 2.90 10.40 5.06
C ILE A 197 2.06 9.19 4.66
N GLU A 198 2.08 8.88 3.37
CA GLU A 198 1.42 7.71 2.81
C GLU A 198 2.46 6.74 2.25
N VAL A 199 2.40 5.46 2.61
CA VAL A 199 3.23 4.40 2.03
C VAL A 199 2.36 3.46 1.19
N VAL A 200 2.92 2.99 0.08
CA VAL A 200 2.21 2.14 -0.88
C VAL A 200 3.11 1.01 -1.34
N SER A 201 2.64 -0.21 -1.28
CA SER A 201 3.26 -1.29 -2.06
C SER A 201 2.83 -1.15 -3.52
N SER A 202 3.63 -0.45 -4.31
CA SER A 202 3.35 -0.23 -5.74
C SER A 202 3.45 -1.52 -6.58
N SER A 203 3.90 -2.62 -5.97
CA SER A 203 3.80 -3.99 -6.51
C SER A 203 2.37 -4.44 -6.78
N LYS A 204 1.36 -3.77 -6.21
CA LYS A 204 -0.04 -4.13 -6.27
C LYS A 204 -0.73 -3.40 -7.45
N TYR A 205 -1.69 -2.55 -7.19
CA TYR A 205 -2.42 -1.84 -8.25
C TYR A 205 -1.53 -1.09 -9.24
N VAL A 206 -0.46 -0.44 -8.76
CA VAL A 206 0.40 0.43 -9.59
C VAL A 206 1.20 -0.39 -10.61
N SER A 207 1.61 -1.62 -10.29
CA SER A 207 2.43 -2.45 -11.19
C SER A 207 1.74 -2.87 -12.49
N GLY A 208 0.42 -2.68 -12.61
CA GLY A 208 -0.31 -2.97 -13.84
C GLY A 208 -0.69 -4.43 -14.07
N GLY A 209 -0.58 -5.29 -13.04
CA GLY A 209 -0.94 -6.71 -13.12
C GLY A 209 0.19 -7.64 -12.66
N ALA A 210 0.76 -7.36 -11.49
CA ALA A 210 1.83 -8.15 -10.86
C ALA A 210 3.12 -8.26 -11.69
N THR A 211 3.47 -7.21 -12.41
CA THR A 211 4.61 -7.21 -13.33
C THR A 211 5.94 -6.89 -12.67
N SER A 212 5.93 -6.18 -11.54
CA SER A 212 7.13 -5.68 -10.87
C SER A 212 6.93 -5.47 -9.38
N LEU A 213 8.01 -5.60 -8.61
CA LEU A 213 8.05 -5.17 -7.21
C LEU A 213 8.34 -3.68 -7.14
N GLY A 214 7.74 -3.00 -6.16
CA GLY A 214 8.02 -1.60 -5.90
C GLY A 214 7.32 -1.10 -4.64
N GLY A 215 7.77 0.06 -4.17
CA GLY A 215 7.16 0.80 -3.07
C GLY A 215 7.22 2.29 -3.35
N LEU A 216 6.29 3.02 -2.80
CA LEU A 216 6.24 4.48 -2.88
C LEU A 216 6.06 5.05 -1.48
N VAL A 217 6.72 6.15 -1.20
CA VAL A 217 6.48 7.00 -0.03
C VAL A 217 6.04 8.36 -0.54
N ILE A 218 4.88 8.81 -0.08
CA ILE A 218 4.24 10.06 -0.48
C ILE A 218 4.26 10.97 0.76
N ASP A 219 5.01 12.05 0.69
CA ASP A 219 5.14 13.04 1.76
C ASP A 219 4.32 14.29 1.42
N TYR A 220 3.35 14.59 2.27
CA TYR A 220 2.47 15.75 2.07
C TYR A 220 3.08 17.09 2.54
N GLY A 221 4.30 17.06 3.11
CA GLY A 221 5.03 18.27 3.52
C GLY A 221 4.34 19.02 4.66
N THR A 222 3.71 18.30 5.58
CA THR A 222 3.02 18.90 6.72
C THR A 222 4.01 19.34 7.80
N PRO A 223 3.65 20.27 8.70
CA PRO A 223 4.54 20.73 9.76
C PRO A 223 4.90 19.62 10.76
N TYR A 224 4.16 18.52 10.80
CA TYR A 224 4.39 17.39 11.70
C TYR A 224 5.52 16.46 11.26
N ASN A 225 5.92 16.51 9.99
CA ASN A 225 6.96 15.67 9.41
C ASN A 225 8.39 16.11 9.75
N GLY A 226 8.60 17.38 10.13
CA GLY A 226 9.93 17.93 10.36
C GLY A 226 10.86 17.73 9.14
N ASP A 227 12.06 17.18 9.38
CA ASP A 227 13.07 16.90 8.34
C ASP A 227 12.86 15.54 7.64
N PHE A 228 11.66 14.98 7.64
CA PHE A 228 11.38 13.64 7.15
C PHE A 228 11.88 13.41 5.71
N ALA A 229 11.49 14.27 4.76
CA ALA A 229 11.89 14.13 3.35
C ALA A 229 13.42 14.10 3.19
N LYS A 230 14.13 14.98 3.90
CA LYS A 230 15.60 15.03 3.89
C LYS A 230 16.21 13.73 4.44
N ARG A 231 15.70 13.21 5.55
CA ARG A 231 16.17 11.96 6.13
C ARG A 231 15.83 10.75 5.25
N LEU A 232 14.60 10.70 4.74
CA LEU A 232 14.16 9.59 3.88
C LEU A 232 15.04 9.47 2.64
N TYR A 233 15.28 10.57 1.96
CA TYR A 233 16.08 10.59 0.72
C TYR A 233 17.58 10.57 1.02
N GLY A 234 18.09 11.54 1.78
CA GLY A 234 19.53 11.74 2.00
C GLY A 234 20.19 10.74 2.93
N GLU A 235 19.43 10.10 3.84
CA GLU A 235 19.99 9.12 4.76
C GLU A 235 19.53 7.70 4.42
N MET A 236 18.22 7.46 4.33
CA MET A 236 17.72 6.10 4.19
C MET A 236 17.94 5.57 2.78
N LEU A 237 17.47 6.25 1.75
CA LEU A 237 17.64 5.79 0.37
C LEU A 237 19.11 5.72 -0.02
N PHE A 238 19.89 6.74 0.30
CA PHE A 238 21.33 6.78 -0.04
C PHE A 238 22.13 5.68 0.62
N ASN A 239 21.92 5.44 1.91
CA ASN A 239 22.74 4.54 2.70
C ASN A 239 22.27 3.09 2.66
N PHE A 240 20.95 2.84 2.65
CA PHE A 240 20.43 1.47 2.57
C PHE A 240 20.27 0.98 1.12
N GLY A 241 20.24 1.89 0.15
CA GLY A 241 20.27 1.53 -1.27
C GLY A 241 19.05 0.77 -1.77
N ALA A 242 17.89 0.95 -1.15
CA ALA A 242 16.65 0.28 -1.55
C ALA A 242 15.96 0.98 -2.73
N TYR A 243 16.72 1.45 -3.70
CA TYR A 243 16.27 2.21 -4.86
C TYR A 243 15.44 1.37 -5.84
N MET A 244 14.52 2.02 -6.56
CA MET A 244 13.80 1.43 -7.68
C MET A 244 14.66 1.50 -8.95
N THR A 245 14.67 0.41 -9.75
CA THR A 245 15.38 0.42 -11.03
C THR A 245 14.58 1.15 -12.11
N PRO A 246 15.22 1.76 -13.13
CA PRO A 246 14.52 2.49 -14.18
C PRO A 246 13.56 1.62 -15.00
N GLN A 247 13.87 0.33 -15.20
CA GLN A 247 12.96 -0.60 -15.88
C GLN A 247 11.66 -0.80 -15.08
N VAL A 248 11.77 -0.97 -13.76
CA VAL A 248 10.62 -1.10 -12.87
C VAL A 248 9.82 0.19 -12.84
N ALA A 249 10.47 1.34 -12.73
CA ALA A 249 9.81 2.65 -12.76
C ALA A 249 9.01 2.88 -14.05
N TYR A 250 9.59 2.50 -15.20
CA TYR A 250 8.90 2.57 -16.49
C TYR A 250 7.65 1.68 -16.52
N MET A 251 7.78 0.39 -16.10
CA MET A 251 6.64 -0.54 -16.04
C MET A 251 5.54 -0.01 -15.10
N GLN A 252 5.91 0.56 -13.97
CA GLN A 252 4.95 1.12 -13.02
C GLN A 252 4.32 2.42 -13.53
N THR A 253 5.01 3.21 -14.33
CA THR A 253 4.43 4.37 -15.02
C THR A 253 3.31 3.93 -15.96
N ILE A 254 3.53 2.88 -16.76
CA ILE A 254 2.49 2.31 -17.65
C ILE A 254 1.32 1.75 -16.81
N GLY A 255 1.61 1.06 -15.72
CA GLY A 255 0.60 0.54 -14.81
C GLY A 255 -0.24 1.65 -14.16
N LEU A 256 0.39 2.77 -13.81
CA LEU A 256 -0.27 3.95 -13.24
C LEU A 256 -1.27 4.58 -14.24
N GLU A 257 -0.92 4.65 -15.52
CA GLU A 257 -1.79 5.21 -16.55
C GLU A 257 -3.11 4.44 -16.71
N THR A 258 -3.13 3.14 -16.43
CA THR A 258 -4.32 2.28 -16.52
C THR A 258 -4.95 1.96 -15.16
N LEU A 259 -4.40 2.48 -14.07
CA LEU A 259 -4.79 2.15 -12.70
C LEU A 259 -6.29 2.33 -12.44
N ASP A 260 -6.84 3.50 -12.74
CA ASP A 260 -8.25 3.81 -12.49
C ASP A 260 -9.22 2.94 -13.32
N ALA A 261 -8.83 2.59 -14.54
CA ALA A 261 -9.65 1.74 -15.40
C ALA A 261 -9.72 0.31 -14.82
N ARG A 262 -8.58 -0.25 -14.42
CA ARG A 262 -8.50 -1.59 -13.81
C ARG A 262 -9.21 -1.62 -12.45
N TYR A 263 -8.94 -0.63 -11.61
CA TYR A 263 -9.53 -0.56 -10.28
C TYR A 263 -11.06 -0.50 -10.31
N ARG A 264 -11.65 0.28 -11.23
CA ARG A 264 -13.11 0.35 -11.38
C ARG A 264 -13.72 -1.01 -11.71
N VAL A 265 -13.11 -1.74 -12.63
CA VAL A 265 -13.58 -3.09 -12.99
C VAL A 265 -13.43 -4.03 -11.80
N GLN A 266 -12.26 -4.09 -11.17
CA GLN A 266 -12.00 -4.96 -10.04
C GLN A 266 -12.93 -4.68 -8.86
N SER A 267 -13.16 -3.41 -8.52
CA SER A 267 -14.05 -3.02 -7.42
C SER A 267 -15.53 -3.29 -7.75
N SER A 268 -15.96 -3.11 -9.00
CA SER A 268 -17.31 -3.47 -9.46
C SER A 268 -17.52 -4.98 -9.37
N ASN A 269 -16.58 -5.76 -9.88
CA ASN A 269 -16.62 -7.22 -9.81
C ASN A 269 -16.67 -7.71 -8.36
N ALA A 270 -15.85 -7.12 -7.48
CA ALA A 270 -15.84 -7.49 -6.07
C ALA A 270 -17.20 -7.23 -5.38
N LEU A 271 -17.84 -6.09 -5.66
CA LEU A 271 -19.15 -5.80 -5.08
C LEU A 271 -20.23 -6.76 -5.57
N GLU A 272 -20.27 -7.01 -6.87
CA GLU A 272 -21.26 -7.93 -7.46
C GLU A 272 -21.02 -9.36 -6.97
N LEU A 273 -19.76 -9.82 -6.99
CA LEU A 273 -19.39 -11.14 -6.51
C LEU A 273 -19.72 -11.30 -5.02
N ALA A 274 -19.42 -10.32 -4.16
CA ALA A 274 -19.74 -10.37 -2.74
C ALA A 274 -21.26 -10.54 -2.50
N LYS A 275 -22.12 -9.88 -3.29
CA LYS A 275 -23.57 -10.04 -3.23
C LYS A 275 -23.99 -11.46 -3.65
N LYS A 276 -23.44 -11.99 -4.74
CA LYS A 276 -23.72 -13.35 -5.21
C LYS A 276 -23.26 -14.41 -4.22
N LEU A 277 -22.08 -14.27 -3.61
CA LEU A 277 -21.53 -15.23 -2.64
C LEU A 277 -22.42 -15.39 -1.40
N ARG A 278 -23.15 -14.35 -0.99
CA ARG A 278 -24.10 -14.43 0.14
C ARG A 278 -25.30 -15.36 -0.13
N THR A 279 -25.54 -15.76 -1.36
CA THR A 279 -26.60 -16.69 -1.72
C THR A 279 -26.20 -18.16 -1.56
N LEU A 280 -24.92 -18.44 -1.38
CA LEU A 280 -24.37 -19.80 -1.24
C LEU A 280 -24.43 -20.26 0.23
N PRO A 281 -25.20 -21.29 0.58
CA PRO A 281 -25.41 -21.70 1.97
C PRO A 281 -24.16 -22.25 2.66
N GLN A 282 -23.14 -22.67 1.90
CA GLN A 282 -21.87 -23.16 2.43
C GLN A 282 -20.96 -22.04 2.93
N ILE A 283 -21.21 -20.79 2.49
CA ILE A 283 -20.45 -19.60 2.92
C ILE A 283 -21.16 -19.01 4.13
N GLN A 284 -20.51 -19.14 5.30
CA GLN A 284 -21.08 -18.69 6.57
C GLN A 284 -21.08 -17.17 6.71
N TYR A 285 -20.08 -16.48 6.16
CA TYR A 285 -19.95 -15.04 6.21
C TYR A 285 -19.19 -14.49 5.00
N VAL A 286 -19.64 -13.37 4.49
CA VAL A 286 -18.97 -12.60 3.45
C VAL A 286 -18.62 -11.24 4.01
N ASN A 287 -17.34 -10.96 4.16
CA ASN A 287 -16.81 -9.67 4.58
C ASN A 287 -16.33 -8.87 3.37
N TYR A 288 -16.97 -7.74 3.11
CA TYR A 288 -16.57 -6.78 2.08
C TYR A 288 -17.14 -5.41 2.43
N ILE A 289 -16.28 -4.39 2.51
CA ILE A 289 -16.67 -3.04 2.96
C ILE A 289 -17.62 -2.31 2.00
N GLY A 290 -17.81 -2.83 0.78
CA GLY A 290 -18.79 -2.32 -0.19
C GLY A 290 -20.23 -2.79 0.06
N LEU A 291 -20.46 -3.78 0.94
CA LEU A 291 -21.80 -4.21 1.32
C LEU A 291 -22.42 -3.22 2.31
N GLU A 292 -23.69 -2.84 2.11
CA GLU A 292 -24.36 -1.79 2.88
C GLU A 292 -24.52 -2.12 4.37
N ASP A 293 -24.57 -3.39 4.71
CA ASP A 293 -24.65 -3.89 6.10
C ASP A 293 -23.29 -4.14 6.75
N ASN A 294 -22.19 -3.86 6.05
CA ASN A 294 -20.85 -3.94 6.65
C ASN A 294 -20.67 -2.78 7.65
N PRO A 295 -20.16 -3.04 8.86
CA PRO A 295 -20.02 -2.00 9.89
C PRO A 295 -19.13 -0.83 9.48
N TYR A 296 -18.23 -1.01 8.52
CA TYR A 296 -17.34 0.03 8.03
C TYR A 296 -17.83 0.70 6.73
N HIS A 297 -18.98 0.29 6.19
CA HIS A 297 -19.45 0.76 4.88
C HIS A 297 -19.55 2.28 4.78
N GLU A 298 -20.24 2.92 5.73
CA GLU A 298 -20.44 4.37 5.73
C GLU A 298 -19.11 5.13 5.89
N LEU A 299 -18.22 4.64 6.76
CA LEU A 299 -16.91 5.24 6.97
C LEU A 299 -16.05 5.11 5.71
N ALA A 300 -16.03 3.93 5.10
CA ALA A 300 -15.32 3.67 3.85
C ALA A 300 -15.82 4.57 2.70
N GLN A 301 -17.14 4.72 2.56
CA GLN A 301 -17.71 5.64 1.56
C GLN A 301 -17.32 7.11 1.81
N ARG A 302 -17.33 7.55 3.05
CA ARG A 302 -16.92 8.91 3.42
C ARG A 302 -15.46 9.19 3.06
N GLN A 303 -14.57 8.23 3.29
CA GLN A 303 -13.12 8.39 3.11
C GLN A 303 -12.66 8.09 1.68
N PHE A 304 -13.18 7.01 1.08
CA PHE A 304 -12.68 6.46 -0.18
C PHE A 304 -13.65 6.60 -1.35
N GLY A 305 -14.84 7.19 -1.12
CA GLY A 305 -15.86 7.33 -2.15
C GLY A 305 -16.64 6.02 -2.39
N LYS A 306 -17.21 5.88 -3.60
CA LYS A 306 -18.13 4.78 -3.91
C LYS A 306 -17.46 3.43 -4.17
N THR A 307 -16.15 3.39 -4.29
CA THR A 307 -15.39 2.16 -4.56
C THR A 307 -14.81 1.61 -3.25
N ALA A 308 -14.80 0.30 -3.11
CA ALA A 308 -14.50 -0.37 -1.84
C ALA A 308 -13.32 -1.37 -1.95
N GLY A 309 -12.43 -1.16 -2.92
CA GLY A 309 -11.34 -2.09 -3.19
C GLY A 309 -11.80 -3.37 -3.88
N ALA A 310 -10.90 -4.34 -4.00
CA ALA A 310 -11.17 -5.60 -4.66
C ALA A 310 -10.74 -6.81 -3.81
N MET A 311 -10.82 -6.68 -2.49
CA MET A 311 -10.52 -7.77 -1.55
C MET A 311 -11.79 -8.17 -0.81
N ILE A 312 -12.15 -9.46 -0.91
CA ILE A 312 -13.27 -10.07 -0.21
C ILE A 312 -12.71 -11.14 0.72
N CYS A 313 -13.25 -11.25 1.92
CA CYS A 313 -13.01 -12.40 2.78
C CYS A 313 -14.30 -13.19 2.99
N ILE A 314 -14.21 -14.51 2.92
CA ILE A 314 -15.32 -15.42 3.21
C ILE A 314 -14.92 -16.37 4.33
N ASP A 315 -15.87 -16.70 5.21
CA ASP A 315 -15.68 -17.73 6.22
C ASP A 315 -16.43 -18.99 5.81
N LEU A 316 -15.75 -20.13 5.90
CA LEU A 316 -16.28 -21.48 5.71
C LEU A 316 -16.39 -22.20 7.05
N GLU A 317 -16.92 -23.42 7.06
CA GLU A 317 -17.18 -24.18 8.29
C GLU A 317 -15.91 -24.55 9.07
N SER A 318 -14.83 -24.88 8.35
CA SER A 318 -13.59 -25.34 8.97
C SER A 318 -12.36 -25.03 8.10
N LYS A 319 -11.18 -25.21 8.68
CA LYS A 319 -9.90 -25.15 7.96
C LYS A 319 -9.84 -26.18 6.83
N GLU A 320 -10.37 -27.40 7.07
CA GLU A 320 -10.42 -28.44 6.06
C GLU A 320 -11.31 -28.03 4.88
N ALA A 321 -12.49 -27.48 5.17
CA ALA A 321 -13.36 -26.90 4.15
C ALA A 321 -12.64 -25.81 3.33
N CYS A 322 -11.86 -24.92 3.99
CA CYS A 322 -11.06 -23.93 3.30
C CYS A 322 -10.04 -24.55 2.33
N PHE A 323 -9.36 -25.61 2.74
CA PHE A 323 -8.37 -26.29 1.90
C PHE A 323 -9.03 -27.03 0.73
N ASN A 324 -10.14 -27.72 0.97
CA ASN A 324 -10.91 -28.39 -0.07
C ASN A 324 -11.46 -27.37 -1.08
N PHE A 325 -12.02 -26.26 -0.60
CA PHE A 325 -12.45 -25.15 -1.45
C PHE A 325 -11.31 -24.66 -2.36
N LEU A 326 -10.17 -24.31 -1.78
CA LEU A 326 -9.02 -23.83 -2.56
C LEU A 326 -8.54 -24.87 -3.59
N ASN A 327 -8.55 -26.16 -3.24
CA ASN A 327 -8.11 -27.22 -4.14
C ASN A 327 -9.08 -27.46 -5.30
N ASN A 328 -10.37 -27.14 -5.13
CA ASN A 328 -11.41 -27.32 -6.14
C ASN A 328 -11.59 -26.12 -7.07
N LEU A 329 -10.95 -24.97 -6.78
CA LEU A 329 -10.93 -23.83 -7.70
C LEU A 329 -10.22 -24.17 -9.02
N LYS A 330 -10.83 -23.81 -10.15
CA LYS A 330 -10.35 -24.09 -11.51
C LYS A 330 -9.85 -22.85 -12.23
N LEU A 331 -10.50 -21.70 -12.01
CA LEU A 331 -10.18 -20.40 -12.62
C LEU A 331 -9.35 -19.55 -11.67
N ILE A 332 -9.78 -19.38 -10.44
CA ILE A 332 -9.12 -18.54 -9.44
C ILE A 332 -7.82 -19.21 -8.98
N HIS A 333 -6.71 -18.48 -9.06
CA HIS A 333 -5.39 -19.04 -8.74
C HIS A 333 -5.07 -18.99 -7.24
N ARG A 334 -4.42 -20.07 -6.75
CA ARG A 334 -3.82 -20.12 -5.41
C ARG A 334 -2.48 -19.39 -5.39
N ALA A 335 -2.51 -18.08 -5.13
CA ALA A 335 -1.32 -17.25 -5.10
C ALA A 335 -1.42 -16.11 -4.07
N THR A 336 -0.29 -15.69 -3.52
CA THR A 336 -0.24 -14.74 -2.40
C THR A 336 -0.27 -13.26 -2.79
N ASN A 337 -0.41 -12.90 -4.03
CA ASN A 337 -0.47 -11.50 -4.43
C ASN A 337 -1.86 -10.88 -4.13
N LEU A 338 -1.99 -9.58 -4.39
CA LEU A 338 -3.23 -8.79 -4.32
C LEU A 338 -3.35 -7.92 -5.57
N PHE A 339 -4.58 -7.71 -6.03
CA PHE A 339 -4.91 -6.75 -7.09
C PHE A 339 -4.13 -6.99 -8.40
N ASP A 340 -3.84 -8.26 -8.66
CA ASP A 340 -3.43 -8.75 -9.96
C ASP A 340 -4.59 -8.59 -10.97
N ASN A 341 -4.30 -8.67 -12.25
CA ASN A 341 -5.34 -8.75 -13.28
C ASN A 341 -6.14 -10.07 -13.19
N ARG A 342 -5.58 -11.08 -12.56
CA ARG A 342 -6.19 -12.38 -12.27
C ARG A 342 -6.70 -12.44 -10.84
N SER A 343 -7.83 -13.11 -10.64
CA SER A 343 -8.36 -13.40 -9.31
C SER A 343 -7.53 -14.43 -8.58
N LEU A 344 -7.26 -14.17 -7.31
CA LEU A 344 -6.38 -14.96 -6.46
C LEU A 344 -7.08 -15.33 -5.15
N ALA A 345 -6.79 -16.52 -4.63
CA ALA A 345 -7.31 -16.99 -3.36
C ALA A 345 -6.21 -17.55 -2.46
N ILE A 346 -6.30 -17.25 -1.16
CA ILE A 346 -5.43 -17.85 -0.14
C ILE A 346 -6.21 -18.13 1.15
N HIS A 347 -5.67 -19.02 1.97
CA HIS A 347 -6.04 -19.17 3.37
C HIS A 347 -5.04 -18.40 4.24
N PRO A 348 -5.37 -17.21 4.77
CA PRO A 348 -4.41 -16.31 5.44
C PRO A 348 -3.69 -16.97 6.60
N ALA A 349 -4.41 -17.72 7.44
CA ALA A 349 -3.88 -18.33 8.64
C ALA A 349 -2.75 -19.34 8.38
N SER A 350 -2.77 -20.04 7.22
CA SER A 350 -1.72 -20.99 6.85
C SER A 350 -0.69 -20.48 5.86
N THR A 351 -0.85 -19.24 5.38
CA THR A 351 0.04 -18.61 4.40
C THR A 351 0.72 -17.38 4.96
N ILE A 352 0.13 -16.18 4.77
CA ILE A 352 0.74 -14.90 5.17
C ILE A 352 0.88 -14.74 6.70
N PHE A 353 0.13 -15.53 7.49
CA PHE A 353 0.25 -15.62 8.94
C PHE A 353 0.71 -17.00 9.41
N GLY A 354 1.15 -17.89 8.52
CA GLY A 354 1.53 -19.27 8.84
C GLY A 354 2.73 -19.39 9.79
N ALA A 355 3.60 -18.41 9.83
CA ALA A 355 4.74 -18.35 10.75
C ALA A 355 4.37 -17.93 12.18
N PHE A 356 3.15 -17.40 12.40
CA PHE A 356 2.68 -16.98 13.71
C PHE A 356 2.06 -18.16 14.48
N SER A 357 2.27 -18.19 15.80
CA SER A 357 1.58 -19.16 16.65
C SER A 357 0.06 -18.97 16.60
N GLU A 358 -0.68 -20.02 16.92
CA GLU A 358 -2.14 -19.97 16.96
C GLU A 358 -2.66 -18.86 17.90
N ASN A 359 -2.07 -18.70 19.08
CA ASN A 359 -2.43 -17.64 20.01
C ASN A 359 -2.19 -16.24 19.42
N MET A 360 -1.10 -16.04 18.68
CA MET A 360 -0.85 -14.77 17.99
C MET A 360 -1.88 -14.54 16.89
N ARG A 361 -2.19 -15.53 16.05
CA ARG A 361 -3.21 -15.40 15.03
C ARG A 361 -4.56 -15.02 15.62
N ARG A 362 -4.96 -15.70 16.71
CA ARG A 362 -6.20 -15.36 17.46
C ARG A 362 -6.19 -13.93 18.00
N SER A 363 -5.06 -13.48 18.56
CA SER A 363 -4.95 -12.09 19.06
C SER A 363 -5.00 -11.03 17.94
N MET A 364 -4.71 -11.43 16.71
CA MET A 364 -4.78 -10.60 15.50
C MET A 364 -6.08 -10.80 14.72
N ASP A 365 -7.05 -11.51 15.29
CA ASP A 365 -8.34 -11.86 14.68
C ASP A 365 -8.21 -12.56 13.32
N VAL A 366 -7.16 -13.36 13.15
CA VAL A 366 -6.92 -14.22 11.97
C VAL A 366 -7.50 -15.60 12.23
N LYS A 367 -8.64 -15.89 11.60
CA LYS A 367 -9.39 -17.13 11.78
C LYS A 367 -8.86 -18.24 10.88
N ASP A 368 -8.91 -19.49 11.35
CA ASP A 368 -8.59 -20.68 10.54
C ASP A 368 -9.71 -21.06 9.54
N THR A 369 -10.84 -20.34 9.55
CA THR A 369 -11.98 -20.57 8.65
C THR A 369 -12.07 -19.54 7.53
N THR A 370 -11.15 -18.59 7.45
CA THR A 370 -11.22 -17.48 6.49
C THR A 370 -10.44 -17.78 5.21
N ILE A 371 -11.07 -17.56 4.07
CA ILE A 371 -10.44 -17.43 2.74
C ILE A 371 -10.42 -15.96 2.36
N ARG A 372 -9.29 -15.48 1.87
CA ARG A 372 -9.17 -14.16 1.25
C ARG A 372 -9.14 -14.29 -0.27
N LEU A 373 -10.04 -13.58 -0.93
CA LEU A 373 -10.13 -13.45 -2.37
C LEU A 373 -9.62 -12.06 -2.79
N SER A 374 -8.74 -12.00 -3.77
CA SER A 374 -8.36 -10.77 -4.46
C SER A 374 -8.92 -10.83 -5.87
N ILE A 375 -9.87 -9.94 -6.18
CA ILE A 375 -10.66 -10.01 -7.40
C ILE A 375 -9.95 -9.29 -8.54
N GLY A 376 -9.89 -9.97 -9.68
CA GLY A 376 -9.24 -9.52 -10.90
C GLY A 376 -10.20 -8.87 -11.90
N LEU A 377 -9.84 -8.98 -13.18
CA LEU A 377 -10.55 -8.35 -14.31
C LEU A 377 -11.44 -9.33 -15.08
N GLU A 378 -11.51 -10.58 -14.64
CA GLU A 378 -12.32 -11.63 -15.26
C GLU A 378 -13.81 -11.25 -15.21
N ASP A 379 -14.61 -11.94 -16.03
CA ASP A 379 -16.06 -11.83 -15.96
C ASP A 379 -16.56 -12.32 -14.59
N VAL A 380 -17.47 -11.58 -13.98
CA VAL A 380 -17.93 -11.85 -12.61
C VAL A 380 -18.77 -13.13 -12.51
N ASP A 381 -19.47 -13.50 -13.57
CA ASP A 381 -20.26 -14.73 -13.59
C ASP A 381 -19.34 -15.96 -13.67
N ASP A 382 -18.25 -15.91 -14.44
CA ASP A 382 -17.23 -16.95 -14.48
C ASP A 382 -16.57 -17.15 -13.11
N LEU A 383 -16.27 -16.04 -12.40
CA LEU A 383 -15.73 -16.10 -11.03
C LEU A 383 -16.72 -16.71 -10.06
N PHE A 384 -18.00 -16.34 -10.16
CA PHE A 384 -19.04 -16.87 -9.30
C PHE A 384 -19.24 -18.38 -9.52
N GLU A 385 -19.32 -18.84 -10.77
CA GLU A 385 -19.49 -20.27 -11.10
C GLU A 385 -18.27 -21.08 -10.63
N ASP A 386 -17.04 -20.53 -10.72
CA ASP A 386 -15.85 -21.22 -10.17
C ASP A 386 -15.92 -21.39 -8.66
N ILE A 387 -16.34 -20.35 -7.93
CA ILE A 387 -16.50 -20.43 -6.48
C ILE A 387 -17.66 -21.36 -6.11
N LYS A 388 -18.80 -21.25 -6.79
CA LYS A 388 -19.99 -22.06 -6.55
C LYS A 388 -19.69 -23.55 -6.68
N GLN A 389 -19.08 -23.98 -7.79
CA GLN A 389 -18.72 -25.38 -7.98
C GLN A 389 -17.72 -25.88 -6.93
N ALA A 390 -16.83 -25.01 -6.46
CA ALA A 390 -15.83 -25.34 -5.44
C ALA A 390 -16.48 -25.52 -4.04
N VAL A 391 -17.46 -24.69 -3.65
CA VAL A 391 -18.15 -24.84 -2.36
C VAL A 391 -19.23 -25.94 -2.38
N GLU A 392 -19.85 -26.21 -3.53
CA GLU A 392 -20.82 -27.32 -3.67
C GLU A 392 -20.16 -28.68 -3.61
N SER A 393 -18.84 -28.76 -3.78
CA SER A 393 -18.05 -29.99 -3.66
C SER A 393 -17.53 -30.27 -2.23
N LEU A 394 -17.83 -29.39 -1.25
CA LEU A 394 -17.48 -29.57 0.15
C LEU A 394 -18.41 -30.52 0.83
#